data_3506070a1817fdf5f15fbd874f411bcd
#
_entry.id   3506070a1817fdf5f15fbd874f411bcd
#
_cell.length_a   1.000
_cell.length_b   1.000
_cell.length_c   1.000
_cell.angle_alpha   90.00
_cell.angle_beta   90.00
_cell.angle_gamma   90.00
#
_symmetry.space_group_name_H-M   'P 1'
#
loop_
_entity.id
_entity.type
_entity.pdbx_description
1 polymer ?
#
loop_
_entity_poly.entity_id
_entity_poly.type
_entity_poly.pdbx_seq_one_letter_code
_entity_poly.pdbx_strand_id
1 'polypeptide(L)'
;MKHDWKKLRSLIAGRRDNLAFRSIAVACRKYLRAYENQFNWDIFSNGERFILEAVMEKAPGVVFDVGANRGAYALMCAEISSVHQVHAFEISPPTFKELQRNCDGVAKMVLNPFGLSDADREVEIYHAEGSSDRTSLHAIEHGYDSALLKAVVRTGDCYMETTGVHRVSFLKIDVEGADFSTLRGFERAFNERRIVAVQFEHGEPSVESRTFLRDIVRFLTTFDFTCFQLYPRSLEKVDNYGYRMEDFRGRNYIALSPSLTQSLKEIISPAYN
;
A
#
# COMPACT_ATOMS: atom_id res chain seq x y z
N MET A 1 24.94 -22.98 24.10
CA MET A 1 23.85 -22.13 23.55
C MET A 1 22.62 -22.90 23.09
N LYS A 2 22.66 -23.86 22.16
CA LYS A 2 21.44 -24.57 21.67
C LYS A 2 20.68 -25.35 22.76
N HIS A 3 21.36 -25.87 23.78
CA HIS A 3 20.74 -26.68 24.82
C HIS A 3 20.03 -25.78 25.88
N ASP A 4 20.61 -24.64 26.20
CA ASP A 4 20.07 -23.70 27.19
C ASP A 4 18.81 -22.99 26.58
N TRP A 5 18.82 -22.73 25.30
CA TRP A 5 17.64 -22.18 24.60
C TRP A 5 16.43 -23.13 24.63
N LYS A 6 16.63 -24.45 24.52
CA LYS A 6 15.53 -25.44 24.64
C LYS A 6 14.88 -25.41 26.02
N LYS A 7 15.69 -25.33 27.09
CA LYS A 7 15.19 -25.24 28.46
C LYS A 7 14.43 -23.93 28.70
N LEU A 8 14.99 -22.80 28.27
CA LEU A 8 14.36 -21.49 28.41
C LEU A 8 13.02 -21.43 27.65
N ARG A 9 12.98 -21.93 26.41
CA ARG A 9 11.76 -22.03 25.60
C ARG A 9 10.67 -22.84 26.29
N SER A 10 11.03 -24.02 26.85
CA SER A 10 10.08 -24.88 27.56
C SER A 10 9.55 -24.21 28.84
N LEU A 11 10.41 -23.49 29.58
CA LEU A 11 10.03 -22.74 30.77
C LEU A 11 9.04 -21.64 30.45
N ILE A 12 9.31 -20.83 29.42
CA ILE A 12 8.45 -19.73 29.04
C ILE A 12 7.10 -20.26 28.49
N ALA A 13 7.15 -21.24 27.59
CA ALA A 13 5.95 -21.83 26.99
C ALA A 13 5.07 -22.55 28.01
N GLY A 14 5.66 -23.22 29.02
CA GLY A 14 4.93 -23.91 30.06
C GLY A 14 4.34 -23.00 31.15
N ARG A 15 4.65 -21.69 31.14
CA ARG A 15 4.17 -20.72 32.14
C ARG A 15 3.54 -19.49 31.48
N ARG A 16 2.75 -19.70 30.46
CA ARG A 16 2.10 -18.60 29.68
C ARG A 16 1.10 -17.78 30.51
N ASP A 17 0.58 -18.34 31.61
CA ASP A 17 -0.29 -17.71 32.59
C ASP A 17 0.47 -16.78 33.56
N ASN A 18 1.79 -16.92 33.68
CA ASN A 18 2.61 -16.08 34.52
C ASN A 18 2.61 -14.62 34.05
N LEU A 19 2.22 -13.69 34.95
CA LEU A 19 2.07 -12.26 34.65
C LEU A 19 3.36 -11.62 34.13
N ALA A 20 4.54 -11.99 34.71
CA ALA A 20 5.83 -11.44 34.27
C ALA A 20 6.12 -11.85 32.80
N PHE A 21 5.96 -13.14 32.46
CA PHE A 21 6.17 -13.61 31.09
C PHE A 21 5.16 -12.98 30.10
N ARG A 22 3.90 -12.79 30.52
CA ARG A 22 2.89 -12.09 29.71
C ARG A 22 3.30 -10.63 29.48
N SER A 23 3.74 -9.92 30.51
CA SER A 23 4.18 -8.53 30.41
C SER A 23 5.38 -8.38 29.46
N ILE A 24 6.39 -9.26 29.60
CA ILE A 24 7.55 -9.29 28.70
C ILE A 24 7.08 -9.57 27.26
N ALA A 25 6.20 -10.54 27.03
CA ALA A 25 5.71 -10.87 25.70
C ALA A 25 4.93 -9.70 25.07
N VAL A 26 4.15 -8.95 25.87
CA VAL A 26 3.47 -7.73 25.41
C VAL A 26 4.48 -6.64 25.05
N ALA A 27 5.48 -6.41 25.90
CA ALA A 27 6.52 -5.41 25.63
C ALA A 27 7.33 -5.74 24.37
N CYS A 28 7.75 -7.02 24.22
CA CYS A 28 8.46 -7.47 23.01
C CYS A 28 7.60 -7.30 21.75
N ARG A 29 6.31 -7.63 21.78
CA ARG A 29 5.42 -7.41 20.64
C ARG A 29 5.28 -5.93 20.29
N LYS A 30 5.12 -5.05 21.28
CA LYS A 30 5.05 -3.60 21.05
C LYS A 30 6.36 -3.07 20.46
N TYR A 31 7.49 -3.51 21.00
CA TYR A 31 8.80 -3.14 20.48
C TYR A 31 8.97 -3.57 19.01
N LEU A 32 8.70 -4.85 18.70
CA LEU A 32 8.82 -5.37 17.34
C LEU A 32 7.88 -4.66 16.36
N ARG A 33 6.63 -4.37 16.75
CA ARG A 33 5.70 -3.59 15.93
C ARG A 33 6.25 -2.22 15.57
N ALA A 34 6.79 -1.51 16.56
CA ALA A 34 7.40 -0.20 16.33
C ALA A 34 8.68 -0.31 15.48
N TYR A 35 9.53 -1.28 15.76
CA TYR A 35 10.78 -1.52 15.03
C TYR A 35 10.54 -1.86 13.56
N GLU A 36 9.52 -2.66 13.28
CA GLU A 36 9.15 -3.11 11.94
C GLU A 36 8.13 -2.18 11.25
N ASN A 37 7.83 -1.01 11.84
CA ASN A 37 6.87 -0.01 11.32
C ASN A 37 5.48 -0.60 11.00
N GLN A 38 5.01 -1.58 11.80
CA GLN A 38 3.72 -2.24 11.59
C GLN A 38 2.57 -1.41 12.14
N PHE A 39 1.42 -1.44 11.45
CA PHE A 39 0.20 -0.71 11.87
C PHE A 39 0.44 0.79 12.11
N ASN A 40 1.32 1.40 11.34
CA ASN A 40 1.57 2.83 11.35
C ASN A 40 0.84 3.47 10.16
N TRP A 41 -0.37 3.94 10.39
CA TRP A 41 -1.22 4.56 9.36
C TRP A 41 -1.04 6.08 9.22
N ASP A 42 -0.13 6.67 9.99
CA ASP A 42 0.17 8.09 9.87
C ASP A 42 1.14 8.35 8.70
N ILE A 43 0.60 8.85 7.59
CA ILE A 43 1.29 9.13 6.33
C ILE A 43 2.50 10.06 6.47
N PHE A 44 2.58 10.85 7.56
CA PHE A 44 3.69 11.75 7.82
C PHE A 44 4.85 11.09 8.58
N SER A 45 4.62 9.95 9.23
CA SER A 45 5.60 9.26 10.06
C SER A 45 5.88 7.82 9.64
N ASN A 46 5.05 7.22 8.78
CA ASN A 46 5.21 5.82 8.34
C ASN A 46 6.21 5.63 7.18
N GLY A 47 6.68 6.73 6.55
CA GLY A 47 7.60 6.72 5.42
C GLY A 47 6.96 7.06 4.07
N GLU A 48 5.64 7.12 3.97
CA GLU A 48 4.94 7.39 2.70
C GLU A 48 5.30 8.75 2.13
N ARG A 49 5.24 9.82 2.95
CA ARG A 49 5.68 11.15 2.53
C ARG A 49 7.16 11.17 2.14
N PHE A 50 8.01 10.54 2.94
CA PHE A 50 9.45 10.46 2.69
C PHE A 50 9.77 9.85 1.31
N ILE A 51 9.17 8.69 0.98
CA ILE A 51 9.45 8.03 -0.29
C ILE A 51 8.82 8.77 -1.46
N LEU A 52 7.64 9.34 -1.29
CA LEU A 52 7.02 10.17 -2.32
C LEU A 52 7.90 11.36 -2.68
N GLU A 53 8.37 12.14 -1.69
CA GLU A 53 9.27 13.27 -1.91
C GLU A 53 10.57 12.85 -2.61
N ALA A 54 11.19 11.74 -2.17
CA ALA A 54 12.42 11.22 -2.77
C ALA A 54 12.21 10.79 -4.25
N VAL A 55 11.10 10.11 -4.54
CA VAL A 55 10.75 9.71 -5.92
C VAL A 55 10.47 10.96 -6.77
N MET A 56 9.65 11.88 -6.27
CA MET A 56 9.24 13.05 -7.04
C MET A 56 10.38 14.04 -7.29
N GLU A 57 11.41 14.04 -6.45
CA GLU A 57 12.65 14.79 -6.73
C GLU A 57 13.39 14.25 -7.96
N LYS A 58 13.43 12.92 -8.12
CA LYS A 58 14.15 12.25 -9.22
C LYS A 58 13.30 12.05 -10.48
N ALA A 59 11.99 11.97 -10.32
CA ALA A 59 11.02 11.71 -11.38
C ALA A 59 9.77 12.61 -11.23
N PRO A 60 9.87 13.92 -11.41
CA PRO A 60 8.71 14.82 -11.39
C PRO A 60 7.60 14.36 -12.33
N GLY A 61 6.32 14.54 -11.96
CA GLY A 61 5.22 14.19 -12.86
C GLY A 61 3.89 13.91 -12.19
N VAL A 62 3.19 12.90 -12.71
CA VAL A 62 1.84 12.53 -12.31
C VAL A 62 1.87 11.48 -11.19
N VAL A 63 1.01 11.66 -10.21
CA VAL A 63 0.74 10.72 -9.13
C VAL A 63 -0.66 10.13 -9.30
N PHE A 64 -0.77 8.81 -9.16
CA PHE A 64 -2.04 8.11 -9.01
C PHE A 64 -2.21 7.67 -7.57
N ASP A 65 -3.30 8.06 -6.93
CA ASP A 65 -3.72 7.66 -5.58
C ASP A 65 -4.97 6.79 -5.71
N VAL A 66 -4.79 5.47 -5.70
CA VAL A 66 -5.85 4.48 -5.89
C VAL A 66 -6.31 3.99 -4.52
N GLY A 67 -7.57 4.26 -4.20
CA GLY A 67 -8.14 4.16 -2.86
C GLY A 67 -7.92 5.46 -2.08
N ALA A 68 -8.21 6.60 -2.73
CA ALA A 68 -7.91 7.92 -2.16
C ALA A 68 -8.70 8.27 -0.89
N ASN A 69 -9.74 7.49 -0.57
CA ASN A 69 -10.57 7.69 0.59
C ASN A 69 -11.03 9.16 0.69
N ARG A 70 -10.79 9.83 1.81
CA ARG A 70 -11.15 11.25 2.05
C ARG A 70 -10.13 12.24 1.49
N GLY A 71 -9.07 11.76 0.81
CA GLY A 71 -8.09 12.56 0.10
C GLY A 71 -6.87 13.02 0.92
N ALA A 72 -6.64 12.49 2.10
CA ALA A 72 -5.50 12.91 2.94
C ALA A 72 -4.16 12.74 2.22
N TYR A 73 -3.94 11.57 1.58
CA TYR A 73 -2.73 11.31 0.82
C TYR A 73 -2.66 12.16 -0.46
N ALA A 74 -3.76 12.25 -1.21
CA ALA A 74 -3.84 13.07 -2.42
C ALA A 74 -3.52 14.55 -2.13
N LEU A 75 -4.03 15.11 -1.04
CA LEU A 75 -3.75 16.49 -0.61
C LEU A 75 -2.27 16.68 -0.27
N MET A 76 -1.67 15.73 0.47
CA MET A 76 -0.24 15.73 0.76
C MET A 76 0.59 15.71 -0.53
N CYS A 77 0.20 14.91 -1.53
CA CYS A 77 0.86 14.90 -2.84
C CYS A 77 0.80 16.26 -3.53
N ALA A 78 -0.34 16.94 -3.47
CA ALA A 78 -0.55 18.22 -4.13
C ALA A 78 0.30 19.36 -3.56
N GLU A 79 0.75 19.26 -2.30
CA GLU A 79 1.67 20.20 -1.67
C GLU A 79 3.08 20.14 -2.29
N ILE A 80 3.47 19.00 -2.87
CA ILE A 80 4.81 18.80 -3.41
C ILE A 80 4.93 19.50 -4.77
N SER A 81 5.92 20.37 -4.92
CA SER A 81 6.09 21.21 -6.12
C SER A 81 6.36 20.40 -7.40
N SER A 82 7.09 19.29 -7.29
CA SER A 82 7.41 18.38 -8.38
C SER A 82 6.27 17.45 -8.80
N VAL A 83 5.17 17.42 -8.05
CA VAL A 83 3.92 16.77 -8.46
C VAL A 83 3.18 17.72 -9.39
N HIS A 84 2.98 17.30 -10.63
CA HIS A 84 2.28 18.08 -11.65
C HIS A 84 0.76 17.91 -11.54
N GLN A 85 0.30 16.69 -11.31
CA GLN A 85 -1.11 16.34 -11.20
C GLN A 85 -1.28 15.11 -10.32
N VAL A 86 -2.37 15.07 -9.56
CA VAL A 86 -2.79 13.92 -8.73
C VAL A 86 -4.12 13.41 -9.24
N HIS A 87 -4.13 12.17 -9.71
CA HIS A 87 -5.36 11.46 -10.07
C HIS A 87 -5.77 10.59 -8.88
N ALA A 88 -6.82 10.99 -8.20
CA ALA A 88 -7.37 10.32 -7.03
C ALA A 88 -8.57 9.47 -7.43
N PHE A 89 -8.56 8.19 -7.07
CA PHE A 89 -9.61 7.23 -7.38
C PHE A 89 -10.27 6.75 -6.10
N GLU A 90 -11.58 6.91 -6.01
CA GLU A 90 -12.37 6.43 -4.87
C GLU A 90 -13.62 5.74 -5.36
N ILE A 91 -13.75 4.46 -5.00
CA ILE A 91 -14.81 3.58 -5.50
C ILE A 91 -16.15 3.77 -4.77
N SER A 92 -16.09 4.16 -3.49
CA SER A 92 -17.29 4.33 -2.65
C SER A 92 -17.98 5.65 -2.92
N PRO A 93 -19.24 5.68 -3.41
CA PRO A 93 -19.93 6.93 -3.69
C PRO A 93 -20.09 7.86 -2.47
N PRO A 94 -20.36 7.38 -1.24
CA PRO A 94 -20.38 8.24 -0.06
C PRO A 94 -19.01 8.86 0.23
N THR A 95 -17.95 8.07 0.22
CA THR A 95 -16.58 8.50 0.49
C THR A 95 -16.08 9.46 -0.60
N PHE A 96 -16.42 9.20 -1.86
CA PHE A 96 -16.08 10.09 -2.96
C PHE A 96 -16.67 11.50 -2.80
N LYS A 97 -17.88 11.64 -2.25
CA LYS A 97 -18.45 12.96 -1.92
C LYS A 97 -17.65 13.71 -0.85
N GLU A 98 -17.04 12.97 0.09
CA GLU A 98 -16.15 13.57 1.09
C GLU A 98 -14.83 13.97 0.43
N LEU A 99 -14.24 13.10 -0.41
CA LEU A 99 -13.07 13.41 -1.22
C LEU A 99 -13.26 14.69 -2.03
N GLN A 100 -14.38 14.82 -2.74
CA GLN A 100 -14.69 16.03 -3.52
C GLN A 100 -14.70 17.29 -2.66
N ARG A 101 -15.36 17.24 -1.49
CA ARG A 101 -15.41 18.40 -0.57
C ARG A 101 -14.04 18.77 -0.02
N ASN A 102 -13.22 17.78 0.33
CA ASN A 102 -11.90 18.00 0.91
C ASN A 102 -10.88 18.51 -0.11
N CYS A 103 -11.02 18.13 -1.38
CA CYS A 103 -10.12 18.53 -2.47
C CYS A 103 -10.64 19.71 -3.28
N ASP A 104 -11.74 20.35 -2.85
CA ASP A 104 -12.31 21.50 -3.56
C ASP A 104 -11.30 22.65 -3.70
N GLY A 105 -11.21 23.22 -4.89
CA GLY A 105 -10.29 24.32 -5.19
C GLY A 105 -8.79 23.93 -5.33
N VAL A 106 -8.43 22.66 -5.20
CA VAL A 106 -7.03 22.20 -5.39
C VAL A 106 -6.76 21.93 -6.88
N ALA A 107 -6.09 22.86 -7.55
CA ALA A 107 -5.91 22.85 -9.00
C ALA A 107 -5.19 21.62 -9.59
N LYS A 108 -4.36 20.91 -8.79
CA LYS A 108 -3.65 19.72 -9.26
C LYS A 108 -4.48 18.44 -9.24
N MET A 109 -5.70 18.47 -8.70
CA MET A 109 -6.54 17.28 -8.48
C MET A 109 -7.38 16.91 -9.70
N VAL A 110 -7.38 15.60 -9.99
CA VAL A 110 -8.33 14.94 -10.90
C VAL A 110 -9.04 13.85 -10.12
N LEU A 111 -10.31 14.05 -9.80
CA LEU A 111 -11.08 13.14 -8.95
C LEU A 111 -11.89 12.16 -9.80
N ASN A 112 -11.80 10.88 -9.48
CA ASN A 112 -12.39 9.79 -10.25
C ASN A 112 -13.33 8.97 -9.36
N PRO A 113 -14.67 8.95 -9.64
CA PRO A 113 -15.69 8.24 -8.86
C PRO A 113 -15.78 6.75 -9.22
N PHE A 114 -14.65 6.06 -9.31
CA PHE A 114 -14.56 4.64 -9.60
C PHE A 114 -13.24 4.08 -9.10
N GLY A 115 -13.18 2.76 -8.91
CA GLY A 115 -11.96 2.06 -8.55
C GLY A 115 -11.16 1.60 -9.77
N LEU A 116 -9.90 1.18 -9.52
CA LEU A 116 -9.10 0.51 -10.54
C LEU A 116 -9.00 -0.99 -10.24
N SER A 117 -8.99 -1.82 -11.28
CA SER A 117 -8.93 -3.28 -11.19
C SER A 117 -8.39 -3.88 -12.49
N ASP A 118 -8.39 -5.20 -12.61
CA ASP A 118 -7.89 -5.97 -13.76
C ASP A 118 -8.84 -6.02 -14.96
N ALA A 119 -10.07 -5.51 -14.83
CA ALA A 119 -11.04 -5.44 -15.92
C ALA A 119 -12.05 -4.32 -15.68
N ASP A 120 -12.60 -3.77 -16.77
CA ASP A 120 -13.68 -2.79 -16.74
C ASP A 120 -15.01 -3.51 -16.49
N ARG A 121 -15.65 -3.23 -15.32
CA ARG A 121 -16.93 -3.86 -14.93
C ARG A 121 -17.65 -3.11 -13.83
N GLU A 122 -18.94 -3.39 -13.68
CA GLU A 122 -19.69 -3.08 -12.46
C GLU A 122 -19.35 -4.13 -11.39
N VAL A 123 -19.26 -3.67 -10.14
CA VAL A 123 -18.97 -4.51 -8.96
C VAL A 123 -19.89 -4.13 -7.81
N GLU A 124 -20.01 -5.01 -6.84
CA GLU A 124 -20.60 -4.72 -5.55
C GLU A 124 -19.46 -4.54 -4.53
N ILE A 125 -19.57 -3.49 -3.69
CA ILE A 125 -18.59 -3.19 -2.65
C ILE A 125 -19.27 -3.21 -1.28
N TYR A 126 -18.54 -3.65 -0.29
CA TYR A 126 -18.94 -3.56 1.12
C TYR A 126 -18.44 -2.22 1.68
N HIS A 127 -19.37 -1.35 2.01
CA HIS A 127 -19.08 -0.04 2.61
C HIS A 127 -19.41 -0.07 4.09
N ALA A 128 -18.42 0.08 4.96
CA ALA A 128 -18.63 0.14 6.41
C ALA A 128 -19.14 1.53 6.81
N GLU A 129 -20.34 1.61 7.38
CA GLU A 129 -20.89 2.86 7.88
C GLU A 129 -20.04 3.39 9.03
N GLY A 130 -19.58 4.65 8.92
CA GLY A 130 -18.76 5.33 9.92
C GLY A 130 -17.25 5.03 9.86
N SER A 131 -16.78 4.15 8.96
CA SER A 131 -15.37 3.81 8.79
C SER A 131 -15.04 3.71 7.29
N SER A 132 -14.76 4.85 6.67
CA SER A 132 -14.49 4.94 5.21
C SER A 132 -13.21 4.20 4.78
N ASP A 133 -12.31 3.95 5.71
CA ASP A 133 -11.06 3.20 5.57
C ASP A 133 -11.27 1.68 5.46
N ARG A 134 -12.52 1.20 5.46
CA ARG A 134 -12.88 -0.23 5.38
C ARG A 134 -13.86 -0.53 4.25
N THR A 135 -13.75 0.19 3.15
CA THR A 135 -14.51 -0.12 1.94
C THR A 135 -13.73 -1.17 1.14
N SER A 136 -14.31 -2.35 0.90
CA SER A 136 -13.64 -3.46 0.23
C SER A 136 -14.52 -4.14 -0.80
N LEU A 137 -13.91 -4.77 -1.80
CA LEU A 137 -14.56 -5.72 -2.71
C LEU A 137 -14.86 -7.07 -2.03
N HIS A 138 -14.27 -7.32 -0.88
CA HIS A 138 -14.43 -8.56 -0.12
C HIS A 138 -15.23 -8.32 1.16
N ALA A 139 -16.09 -9.25 1.55
CA ALA A 139 -16.80 -9.19 2.82
C ALA A 139 -15.77 -9.25 3.97
N ILE A 140 -15.71 -8.20 4.78
CA ILE A 140 -14.86 -8.19 5.97
C ILE A 140 -15.68 -8.77 7.13
N GLU A 141 -15.30 -9.94 7.63
CA GLU A 141 -16.05 -10.67 8.67
C GLU A 141 -16.05 -10.00 10.06
N HIS A 142 -15.46 -8.83 10.23
CA HIS A 142 -15.26 -8.22 11.55
C HIS A 142 -16.28 -7.14 11.92
N GLY A 143 -17.52 -7.58 12.24
CA GLY A 143 -18.40 -6.89 13.21
C GLY A 143 -18.91 -5.48 12.87
N TYR A 144 -18.81 -5.04 11.61
CA TYR A 144 -19.36 -3.76 11.16
C TYR A 144 -20.61 -4.00 10.31
N ASP A 145 -21.65 -3.20 10.55
CA ASP A 145 -22.78 -3.11 9.62
C ASP A 145 -22.25 -2.54 8.30
N SER A 146 -22.22 -3.34 7.26
CA SER A 146 -21.77 -2.94 5.93
C SER A 146 -22.96 -2.85 4.97
N ALA A 147 -23.06 -1.73 4.27
CA ALA A 147 -24.00 -1.60 3.16
C ALA A 147 -23.36 -2.13 1.87
N LEU A 148 -24.12 -2.93 1.12
CA LEU A 148 -23.70 -3.37 -0.22
C LEU A 148 -24.05 -2.28 -1.23
N LEU A 149 -23.06 -1.71 -1.89
CA LEU A 149 -23.22 -0.65 -2.88
C LEU A 149 -22.73 -1.08 -4.25
N LYS A 150 -23.40 -0.61 -5.30
CA LYS A 150 -22.92 -0.77 -6.67
C LYS A 150 -21.87 0.28 -7.00
N ALA A 151 -20.82 -0.14 -7.67
CA ALA A 151 -19.72 0.71 -8.08
C ALA A 151 -19.13 0.25 -9.42
N VAL A 152 -18.22 1.03 -9.98
CA VAL A 152 -17.55 0.71 -11.24
C VAL A 152 -16.06 0.59 -10.99
N VAL A 153 -15.43 -0.36 -11.64
CA VAL A 153 -13.97 -0.45 -11.74
C VAL A 153 -13.53 -0.39 -13.19
N ARG A 154 -12.34 0.14 -13.42
CA ARG A 154 -11.69 0.24 -14.74
C ARG A 154 -10.27 -0.28 -14.66
N THR A 155 -9.69 -0.59 -15.81
CA THR A 155 -8.25 -0.88 -15.85
C THR A 155 -7.46 0.43 -15.87
N GLY A 156 -6.30 0.41 -15.21
CA GLY A 156 -5.38 1.54 -15.24
C GLY A 156 -4.88 1.85 -16.64
N ASP A 157 -4.67 0.82 -17.45
CA ASP A 157 -4.27 0.95 -18.85
C ASP A 157 -5.31 1.70 -19.71
N CYS A 158 -6.61 1.35 -19.57
CA CYS A 158 -7.69 2.03 -20.26
C CYS A 158 -7.80 3.48 -19.80
N TYR A 159 -7.68 3.72 -18.49
CA TYR A 159 -7.72 5.07 -17.94
C TYR A 159 -6.58 5.95 -18.47
N MET A 160 -5.35 5.46 -18.46
CA MET A 160 -4.19 6.19 -18.98
C MET A 160 -4.33 6.53 -20.47
N GLU A 161 -4.92 5.62 -21.25
CA GLU A 161 -5.18 5.84 -22.67
C GLU A 161 -6.27 6.91 -22.90
N THR A 162 -7.39 6.81 -22.19
CA THR A 162 -8.52 7.72 -22.37
C THR A 162 -8.25 9.13 -21.87
N THR A 163 -7.38 9.29 -20.88
CA THR A 163 -7.02 10.60 -20.31
C THR A 163 -5.74 11.20 -20.89
N GLY A 164 -5.01 10.47 -21.74
CA GLY A 164 -3.75 10.91 -22.32
C GLY A 164 -2.58 10.95 -21.32
N VAL A 165 -2.70 10.31 -20.17
CA VAL A 165 -1.58 10.21 -19.21
C VAL A 165 -0.55 9.23 -19.73
N HIS A 166 0.55 9.74 -20.26
CA HIS A 166 1.59 8.90 -20.87
C HIS A 166 2.51 8.21 -19.85
N ARG A 167 2.67 8.79 -18.64
CA ARG A 167 3.56 8.27 -17.63
C ARG A 167 3.06 8.60 -16.22
N VAL A 168 3.14 7.62 -15.33
CA VAL A 168 2.85 7.76 -13.90
C VAL A 168 4.17 7.69 -13.14
N SER A 169 4.53 8.78 -12.47
CA SER A 169 5.77 8.85 -11.66
C SER A 169 5.62 8.08 -10.36
N PHE A 170 4.45 8.12 -9.76
CA PHE A 170 4.15 7.41 -8.53
C PHE A 170 2.73 6.85 -8.55
N LEU A 171 2.62 5.53 -8.42
CA LEU A 171 1.36 4.81 -8.31
C LEU A 171 1.22 4.30 -6.87
N LYS A 172 0.33 4.90 -6.07
CA LYS A 172 -0.08 4.36 -4.77
C LYS A 172 -1.31 3.49 -4.96
N ILE A 173 -1.29 2.32 -4.38
CA ILE A 173 -2.42 1.39 -4.34
C ILE A 173 -2.71 1.04 -2.90
N ASP A 174 -3.92 1.34 -2.44
CA ASP A 174 -4.40 1.09 -1.09
C ASP A 174 -5.92 0.87 -1.16
N VAL A 175 -6.29 -0.33 -1.59
CA VAL A 175 -7.66 -0.67 -2.00
C VAL A 175 -8.23 -1.86 -1.23
N GLU A 176 -7.75 -2.02 0.01
CA GLU A 176 -8.32 -2.96 0.97
C GLU A 176 -8.46 -4.38 0.40
N GLY A 177 -7.32 -4.91 -0.13
CA GLY A 177 -7.20 -6.28 -0.62
C GLY A 177 -7.36 -6.45 -2.14
N ALA A 178 -7.77 -5.41 -2.89
CA ALA A 178 -7.83 -5.48 -4.35
C ALA A 178 -6.51 -5.02 -5.03
N ASP A 179 -5.41 -4.89 -4.27
CA ASP A 179 -4.13 -4.34 -4.71
C ASP A 179 -3.54 -5.11 -5.90
N PHE A 180 -3.56 -6.43 -5.84
CA PHE A 180 -3.01 -7.26 -6.91
C PHE A 180 -3.85 -7.21 -8.18
N SER A 181 -5.16 -7.17 -8.09
CA SER A 181 -6.03 -6.98 -9.27
C SER A 181 -5.85 -5.59 -9.87
N THR A 182 -5.66 -4.57 -9.05
CA THR A 182 -5.32 -3.21 -9.50
C THR A 182 -4.00 -3.18 -10.27
N LEU A 183 -2.94 -3.81 -9.73
CA LEU A 183 -1.64 -3.93 -10.41
C LEU A 183 -1.76 -4.59 -11.79
N ARG A 184 -2.54 -5.66 -11.91
CA ARG A 184 -2.79 -6.34 -13.18
C ARG A 184 -3.49 -5.45 -14.21
N GLY A 185 -4.31 -4.51 -13.76
CA GLY A 185 -4.93 -3.50 -14.62
C GLY A 185 -3.97 -2.50 -15.27
N PHE A 186 -2.68 -2.51 -14.89
CA PHE A 186 -1.61 -1.70 -15.46
C PHE A 186 -0.56 -2.51 -16.24
N GLU A 187 -0.87 -3.75 -16.63
CA GLU A 187 0.13 -4.66 -17.22
C GLU A 187 0.78 -4.08 -18.49
N ARG A 188 0.01 -3.43 -19.37
CA ARG A 188 0.54 -2.75 -20.55
C ARG A 188 1.44 -1.58 -20.17
N ALA A 189 1.03 -0.75 -19.22
CA ALA A 189 1.80 0.39 -18.76
C ALA A 189 3.13 -0.04 -18.11
N PHE A 190 3.16 -1.19 -17.42
CA PHE A 190 4.41 -1.79 -16.92
C PHE A 190 5.30 -2.26 -18.06
N ASN A 191 4.77 -3.01 -19.04
CA ASN A 191 5.50 -3.47 -20.21
C ASN A 191 6.12 -2.31 -21.01
N GLU A 192 5.39 -1.21 -21.14
CA GLU A 192 5.82 -0.01 -21.84
C GLU A 192 6.69 0.92 -20.98
N ARG A 193 7.03 0.52 -19.75
CA ARG A 193 7.85 1.28 -18.80
C ARG A 193 7.28 2.67 -18.47
N ARG A 194 5.96 2.79 -18.44
CA ARG A 194 5.24 4.03 -18.17
C ARG A 194 4.98 4.26 -16.68
N ILE A 195 5.20 3.25 -15.83
CA ILE A 195 5.15 3.35 -14.37
C ILE A 195 6.58 3.44 -13.83
N VAL A 196 6.84 4.32 -12.87
CA VAL A 196 8.19 4.57 -12.35
C VAL A 196 8.40 4.02 -10.96
N ALA A 197 7.43 4.23 -10.07
CA ALA A 197 7.39 3.72 -8.72
C ALA A 197 5.98 3.25 -8.37
N VAL A 198 5.88 2.19 -7.56
CA VAL A 198 4.61 1.63 -7.08
C VAL A 198 4.69 1.43 -5.59
N GLN A 199 3.82 2.09 -4.84
CA GLN A 199 3.61 1.83 -3.42
C GLN A 199 2.34 1.00 -3.22
N PHE A 200 2.39 0.03 -2.31
CA PHE A 200 1.23 -0.79 -1.95
C PHE A 200 1.31 -1.22 -0.47
N GLU A 201 0.15 -1.48 0.12
CA GLU A 201 0.06 -2.06 1.46
C GLU A 201 -0.15 -3.58 1.36
N HIS A 202 0.44 -4.34 2.32
CA HIS A 202 0.13 -5.75 2.50
C HIS A 202 -0.28 -6.00 3.95
N GLY A 203 -1.57 -6.19 4.14
CA GLY A 203 -2.20 -6.24 5.46
C GLY A 203 -3.33 -7.26 5.57
N GLU A 204 -4.13 -7.11 6.59
CA GLU A 204 -5.28 -7.97 6.90
C GLU A 204 -6.24 -8.16 5.71
N PRO A 205 -6.57 -7.14 4.89
CA PRO A 205 -7.45 -7.31 3.73
C PRO A 205 -6.91 -8.27 2.67
N SER A 206 -5.59 -8.46 2.62
CA SER A 206 -4.96 -9.42 1.70
C SER A 206 -5.28 -10.88 2.04
N VAL A 207 -5.71 -11.17 3.27
CA VAL A 207 -6.18 -12.51 3.67
C VAL A 207 -7.50 -12.83 2.99
N GLU A 208 -8.44 -11.90 2.98
CA GLU A 208 -9.77 -12.07 2.38
C GLU A 208 -9.68 -12.21 0.86
N SER A 209 -8.83 -11.43 0.20
CA SER A 209 -8.56 -11.54 -1.23
C SER A 209 -7.67 -12.72 -1.61
N ARG A 210 -7.10 -13.44 -0.63
CA ARG A 210 -6.12 -14.52 -0.83
C ARG A 210 -4.89 -14.08 -1.63
N THR A 211 -4.50 -12.83 -1.47
CA THR A 211 -3.34 -12.26 -2.12
C THR A 211 -2.12 -12.38 -1.22
N PHE A 212 -1.08 -13.04 -1.70
CA PHE A 212 0.20 -13.13 -1.01
C PHE A 212 1.14 -12.02 -1.47
N LEU A 213 1.95 -11.51 -0.56
CA LEU A 213 3.05 -10.59 -0.89
C LEU A 213 3.94 -11.16 -2.01
N ARG A 214 4.18 -12.47 -1.97
CA ARG A 214 4.91 -13.21 -3.00
C ARG A 214 4.38 -12.96 -4.40
N ASP A 215 3.07 -12.93 -4.57
CA ASP A 215 2.45 -12.83 -5.89
C ASP A 215 2.62 -11.41 -6.44
N ILE A 216 2.48 -10.40 -5.60
CA ILE A 216 2.76 -9.00 -5.93
C ILE A 216 4.25 -8.81 -6.29
N VAL A 217 5.16 -9.29 -5.43
CA VAL A 217 6.62 -9.16 -5.65
C VAL A 217 7.04 -9.86 -6.96
N ARG A 218 6.53 -11.07 -7.21
CA ARG A 218 6.81 -11.79 -8.45
C ARG A 218 6.30 -11.04 -9.68
N PHE A 219 5.07 -10.55 -9.64
CA PHE A 219 4.50 -9.77 -10.73
C PHE A 219 5.35 -8.55 -11.06
N LEU A 220 5.68 -7.72 -10.07
CA LEU A 220 6.49 -6.52 -10.27
C LEU A 220 7.91 -6.83 -10.74
N THR A 221 8.49 -7.94 -10.28
CA THR A 221 9.83 -8.39 -10.73
C THR A 221 9.85 -8.80 -12.20
N THR A 222 8.72 -9.27 -12.79
CA THR A 222 8.66 -9.55 -14.23
C THR A 222 8.86 -8.32 -15.11
N PHE A 223 8.65 -7.12 -14.57
CA PHE A 223 8.86 -5.83 -15.22
C PHE A 223 10.15 -5.12 -14.75
N ASP A 224 11.11 -5.86 -14.20
CA ASP A 224 12.40 -5.37 -13.70
C ASP A 224 12.31 -4.46 -12.45
N PHE A 225 11.17 -4.40 -11.76
CA PHE A 225 11.07 -3.63 -10.52
C PHE A 225 11.79 -4.33 -9.37
N THR A 226 12.44 -3.53 -8.53
CA THR A 226 12.99 -3.99 -7.24
C THR A 226 12.05 -3.59 -6.12
N CYS A 227 11.61 -4.56 -5.31
CA CYS A 227 10.70 -4.33 -4.19
C CYS A 227 11.45 -4.09 -2.88
N PHE A 228 10.93 -3.18 -2.08
CA PHE A 228 11.46 -2.81 -0.77
C PHE A 228 10.33 -2.72 0.26
N GLN A 229 10.60 -3.07 1.49
CA GLN A 229 9.78 -2.67 2.62
C GLN A 229 10.08 -1.21 2.95
N LEU A 230 9.03 -0.43 3.21
CA LEU A 230 9.12 0.99 3.50
C LEU A 230 9.23 1.23 5.01
N TYR A 231 10.23 2.01 5.39
CA TYR A 231 10.43 2.52 6.74
C TYR A 231 10.41 4.06 6.75
N PRO A 232 10.28 4.71 7.92
CA PRO A 232 10.15 6.17 8.01
C PRO A 232 11.22 6.98 7.26
N ARG A 233 12.44 6.44 7.12
CA ARG A 233 13.56 7.15 6.48
C ARG A 233 14.50 6.23 5.69
N SER A 234 14.07 5.02 5.36
CA SER A 234 14.90 4.07 4.62
C SER A 234 14.05 3.03 3.92
N LEU A 235 14.67 2.32 3.00
CA LEU A 235 14.11 1.19 2.27
C LEU A 235 14.91 -0.07 2.59
N GLU A 236 14.25 -1.16 2.94
CA GLU A 236 14.89 -2.46 3.10
C GLU A 236 14.51 -3.37 1.94
N LYS A 237 15.52 -3.85 1.19
CA LYS A 237 15.28 -4.63 -0.01
C LYS A 237 14.66 -5.99 0.30
N VAL A 238 13.65 -6.36 -0.45
CA VAL A 238 13.04 -7.69 -0.45
C VAL A 238 13.87 -8.60 -1.36
N ASP A 239 15.07 -9.02 -0.90
CA ASP A 239 16.01 -9.79 -1.72
C ASP A 239 15.62 -11.28 -1.86
N ASN A 240 15.17 -11.87 -0.75
CA ASN A 240 14.77 -13.27 -0.71
C ASN A 240 13.40 -13.35 -0.04
N TYR A 241 12.36 -13.41 -0.86
CA TYR A 241 11.04 -13.67 -0.31
C TYR A 241 11.06 -14.93 0.56
N GLY A 242 10.59 -14.79 1.79
CA GLY A 242 10.40 -15.89 2.74
C GLY A 242 8.96 -15.91 3.27
N TYR A 243 8.43 -17.09 3.54
CA TYR A 243 7.06 -17.24 4.06
C TYR A 243 6.76 -16.45 5.33
N ARG A 244 7.79 -16.03 6.09
CA ARG A 244 7.64 -15.18 7.29
C ARG A 244 7.27 -13.74 6.96
N MET A 245 7.42 -13.33 5.71
CA MET A 245 7.03 -12.00 5.24
C MET A 245 5.52 -11.91 5.03
N GLU A 246 4.83 -13.06 4.94
CA GLU A 246 3.37 -13.15 4.89
C GLU A 246 2.79 -13.01 6.30
N ASP A 247 2.99 -11.85 6.92
CA ASP A 247 2.52 -11.61 8.28
C ASP A 247 1.23 -10.79 8.36
N PHE A 248 0.79 -10.22 7.21
CA PHE A 248 -0.48 -9.48 7.06
C PHE A 248 -0.68 -8.36 8.10
N ARG A 249 0.38 -7.60 8.38
CA ARG A 249 0.41 -6.61 9.47
C ARG A 249 0.37 -5.16 9.01
N GLY A 250 -0.18 -4.89 7.84
CA GLY A 250 -0.31 -3.53 7.31
C GLY A 250 1.05 -2.87 7.13
N ARG A 251 1.95 -3.54 6.39
CA ARG A 251 3.25 -2.98 6.01
C ARG A 251 3.15 -2.30 4.67
N ASN A 252 3.77 -1.15 4.56
CA ASN A 252 3.94 -0.47 3.28
C ASN A 252 5.17 -1.00 2.54
N TYR A 253 5.00 -1.24 1.26
CA TYR A 253 6.05 -1.64 0.33
C TYR A 253 6.15 -0.63 -0.81
N ILE A 254 7.35 -0.51 -1.37
CA ILE A 254 7.61 0.28 -2.57
C ILE A 254 8.36 -0.56 -3.58
N ALA A 255 7.94 -0.55 -4.83
CA ALA A 255 8.67 -1.10 -5.95
C ALA A 255 9.18 0.04 -6.83
N LEU A 256 10.46 0.01 -7.13
CA LEU A 256 11.17 1.03 -7.89
C LEU A 256 11.65 0.46 -9.22
N SER A 257 11.48 1.22 -10.30
CA SER A 257 12.09 0.91 -11.59
C SER A 257 13.62 0.91 -11.50
N PRO A 258 14.35 0.24 -12.43
CA PRO A 258 15.81 0.12 -12.35
C PRO A 258 16.54 1.46 -12.26
N SER A 259 16.14 2.44 -13.05
CA SER A 259 16.74 3.78 -13.03
C SER A 259 16.54 4.50 -11.70
N LEU A 260 15.36 4.36 -11.11
CA LEU A 260 15.01 4.98 -9.85
C LEU A 260 15.70 4.28 -8.67
N THR A 261 15.80 2.95 -8.69
CA THR A 261 16.57 2.18 -7.72
C THR A 261 18.02 2.65 -7.63
N GLN A 262 18.66 2.88 -8.80
CA GLN A 262 20.03 3.40 -8.84
C GLN A 262 20.13 4.83 -8.31
N SER A 263 19.13 5.67 -8.59
CA SER A 263 19.11 7.08 -8.17
C SER A 263 18.87 7.26 -6.66
N LEU A 264 18.21 6.28 -6.01
CA LEU A 264 17.83 6.33 -4.60
C LEU A 264 18.65 5.36 -3.71
N LYS A 265 19.81 4.89 -4.21
CA LYS A 265 20.65 3.92 -3.49
C LYS A 265 21.06 4.34 -2.08
N GLU A 266 21.16 5.63 -1.81
CA GLU A 266 21.57 6.20 -0.52
C GLU A 266 20.54 5.99 0.61
N ILE A 267 19.27 5.83 0.27
CA ILE A 267 18.19 5.54 1.23
C ILE A 267 17.89 4.04 1.36
N ILE A 268 18.60 3.19 0.60
CA ILE A 268 18.44 1.73 0.66
C ILE A 268 19.36 1.20 1.75
N SER A 269 18.77 0.67 2.81
CA SER A 269 19.50 0.00 3.89
C SER A 269 19.88 -1.44 3.48
N PRO A 270 21.00 -1.98 4.02
CA PRO A 270 21.30 -3.40 3.90
C PRO A 270 20.16 -4.22 4.52
N ALA A 271 19.79 -5.34 3.88
CA ALA A 271 18.81 -6.24 4.45
C ALA A 271 19.27 -6.75 5.84
N TYR A 272 18.38 -6.72 6.81
CA TYR A 272 18.64 -7.27 8.14
C TYR A 272 18.41 -8.78 8.07
N ASN A 273 19.52 -9.57 8.10
CA ASN A 273 19.49 -11.04 8.11
C ASN A 273 19.13 -11.62 9.48
#